data_7f659c8e62b7c98737e7e7f07fefd11b
#
_entry.id   7f659c8e62b7c98737e7e7f07fefd11b
#
_cell.length_a   1.000
_cell.length_b   1.000
_cell.length_c   1.000
_cell.angle_alpha   90.00
_cell.angle_beta   90.00
_cell.angle_gamma   90.00
#
_symmetry.space_group_name_H-M   'P 1'
#
loop_
_entity.id
_entity.type
_entity.pdbx_description
1 polymer ?
#
loop_
_entity_poly.entity_id
_entity_poly.type
_entity_poly.pdbx_seq_one_letter_code
_entity_poly.pdbx_strand_id
1 'polypeptide(L)'
;MKDIRLVLPSLGCILAFALIGAAGCNDKSAPSTAPATETQAPPKMKMTTDIPPEITAPDSVETRIGTLKFFDGFPDDQTTQLVYDNLDFQRGVQAFLRGVPGASVQAFLPAARKFGGVDGNVMIFEDLMDSKALWLTANNSSVYFFTWIDTTNGPIVMETPPNVLGIFDDHWFRWTGDYGNAGPDKGQGGKFLILPPGYKGEVPKGYFVVRPATYGVWAPGRGMLVNGDPKPAVESIKKLLKIYPLAQAANPPVTKFTNMSGVPHSTIHANNFHFYEEIHEVLEMEPNEALDPETLGLFASIGLQKGKPFAPDERMKKILIESAAVGNATARALTFRSRDEGTYIYPGSSWWIPSGYGSGYEFLLEPGVFDLDRRSAMFYWATGITPAMFAKMVGRGSQYAAAFTDSSHHGLDGSKTYKVHLPPNIPAKDNWSFTLYDNQTRSNLQTDQRFPSVNSFDKGLVNNPDGSTDVWFGPKLPQGASEANWVQTIPGKGWNMIFRLYGPLQPWFDKTWRVGEVELVN
;
A
#
# COMPACT_ATOMS: atom_id res chain seq x y z
N MET A 1 -34.67 -7.17 38.82
CA MET A 1 -36.10 -7.36 38.46
C MET A 1 -36.15 -7.41 36.95
N LYS A 2 -36.36 -8.44 36.44
CA LYS A 2 -37.09 -9.56 35.97
C LYS A 2 -36.40 -10.20 34.75
N ASP A 3 -35.99 -11.43 34.98
CA ASP A 3 -35.65 -12.41 33.94
C ASP A 3 -36.85 -12.68 33.04
N ILE A 4 -36.59 -12.93 31.76
CA ILE A 4 -37.44 -13.83 30.96
C ILE A 4 -36.53 -14.71 30.10
N ARG A 5 -36.40 -15.96 30.52
CA ARG A 5 -36.00 -17.12 29.72
C ARG A 5 -37.15 -17.53 28.83
N LEU A 6 -36.89 -17.92 27.61
CA LEU A 6 -37.82 -18.78 26.87
C LEU A 6 -37.09 -19.95 26.22
N VAL A 7 -37.68 -21.09 26.50
CA VAL A 7 -37.34 -22.48 26.36
C VAL A 7 -37.71 -22.97 24.96
N LEU A 8 -36.85 -23.80 24.38
CA LEU A 8 -37.17 -24.72 23.27
C LEU A 8 -38.06 -25.86 23.74
N PRO A 9 -38.83 -26.50 22.87
CA PRO A 9 -38.96 -27.95 22.93
C PRO A 9 -38.62 -28.68 21.63
N SER A 10 -37.84 -29.71 21.80
CA SER A 10 -37.65 -30.87 20.94
C SER A 10 -38.80 -31.87 21.10
N LEU A 11 -39.19 -32.55 20.01
CA LEU A 11 -39.81 -33.89 19.95
C LEU A 11 -39.90 -34.27 18.48
N GLY A 12 -39.40 -35.35 17.91
CA GLY A 12 -39.44 -36.71 18.45
C GLY A 12 -40.14 -37.60 17.42
N CYS A 13 -39.42 -38.53 16.82
CA CYS A 13 -39.86 -39.58 15.89
C CYS A 13 -41.15 -40.26 16.24
N ILE A 14 -41.87 -40.79 15.24
CA ILE A 14 -42.35 -42.19 15.20
C ILE A 14 -42.68 -42.60 13.77
N LEU A 15 -42.09 -43.72 13.35
CA LEU A 15 -42.46 -44.57 12.21
C LEU A 15 -43.80 -45.28 12.49
N ALA A 16 -44.61 -45.44 11.44
CA ALA A 16 -45.54 -46.56 11.37
C ALA A 16 -45.77 -46.99 9.93
N PHE A 17 -45.43 -48.23 9.64
CA PHE A 17 -45.77 -48.99 8.44
C PHE A 17 -47.25 -49.40 8.45
N ALA A 18 -47.93 -49.31 7.31
CA ALA A 18 -49.05 -50.17 6.98
C ALA A 18 -49.15 -50.38 5.46
N LEU A 19 -48.97 -51.63 5.04
CA LEU A 19 -49.31 -52.20 3.74
C LEU A 19 -50.79 -52.56 3.70
N ILE A 20 -51.42 -52.34 2.56
CA ILE A 20 -52.55 -53.07 1.92
C ILE A 20 -52.83 -52.25 0.66
N GLY A 21 -52.83 -52.69 -0.59
CA GLY A 21 -53.20 -53.85 -1.29
C GLY A 21 -53.92 -53.41 -2.59
N ALA A 22 -53.34 -53.74 -3.70
CA ALA A 22 -53.76 -53.85 -5.11
C ALA A 22 -55.17 -53.43 -5.56
N ALA A 23 -55.20 -52.62 -6.67
CA ALA A 23 -55.87 -53.00 -7.91
C ALA A 23 -55.63 -51.93 -9.00
N GLY A 24 -55.25 -52.37 -10.17
CA GLY A 24 -54.70 -51.64 -11.30
C GLY A 24 -55.65 -50.71 -12.05
N CYS A 25 -55.00 -49.78 -12.71
CA CYS A 25 -55.35 -49.38 -14.08
C CYS A 25 -54.10 -48.79 -14.75
N ASN A 26 -53.77 -49.34 -15.88
CA ASN A 26 -52.72 -48.87 -16.77
C ASN A 26 -53.07 -47.50 -17.33
N ASP A 27 -52.21 -46.52 -17.10
CA ASP A 27 -52.01 -45.45 -18.07
C ASP A 27 -50.53 -45.04 -18.02
N LYS A 28 -49.81 -45.56 -19.03
CA LYS A 28 -48.45 -45.13 -19.36
C LYS A 28 -48.55 -43.81 -20.12
N SER A 29 -48.43 -42.68 -19.41
CA SER A 29 -47.95 -41.44 -20.02
C SER A 29 -46.46 -41.32 -19.69
N ALA A 30 -45.62 -41.69 -20.62
CA ALA A 30 -44.21 -41.38 -20.63
C ALA A 30 -44.05 -39.84 -20.60
N PRO A 31 -43.06 -39.28 -19.85
CA PRO A 31 -42.74 -37.87 -19.99
C PRO A 31 -42.33 -37.63 -21.46
N SER A 32 -43.10 -36.80 -22.14
CA SER A 32 -42.76 -36.26 -23.45
C SER A 32 -41.45 -35.49 -23.32
N THR A 33 -40.35 -36.13 -23.65
CA THR A 33 -39.12 -35.40 -24.02
C THR A 33 -39.49 -34.66 -25.30
N ALA A 34 -39.71 -33.33 -25.16
CA ALA A 34 -39.73 -32.46 -26.32
C ALA A 34 -38.45 -32.73 -27.12
N PRO A 35 -38.51 -32.98 -28.43
CA PRO A 35 -37.32 -33.18 -29.22
C PRO A 35 -36.47 -31.91 -29.10
N ALA A 36 -35.20 -32.09 -28.76
CA ALA A 36 -34.21 -31.03 -28.92
C ALA A 36 -34.34 -30.58 -30.38
N THR A 37 -34.68 -29.33 -30.60
CA THR A 37 -34.74 -28.76 -31.95
C THR A 37 -33.31 -28.86 -32.48
N GLU A 38 -33.04 -29.83 -33.36
CA GLU A 38 -31.79 -29.85 -34.12
C GLU A 38 -31.74 -28.54 -34.88
N THR A 39 -30.82 -27.65 -34.49
CA THR A 39 -30.54 -26.44 -35.23
C THR A 39 -29.98 -26.85 -36.58
N GLN A 40 -30.81 -26.78 -37.59
CA GLN A 40 -30.44 -27.13 -38.96
C GLN A 40 -29.33 -26.19 -39.42
N ALA A 41 -28.19 -26.72 -39.82
CA ALA A 41 -27.08 -25.93 -40.34
C ALA A 41 -27.56 -24.98 -41.44
N PRO A 42 -27.08 -23.72 -41.49
CA PRO A 42 -27.49 -22.78 -42.53
C PRO A 42 -27.27 -23.35 -43.94
N PRO A 43 -28.17 -23.06 -44.91
CA PRO A 43 -28.03 -23.57 -46.26
C PRO A 43 -26.75 -23.04 -46.91
N LYS A 44 -26.00 -23.90 -47.60
CA LYS A 44 -24.80 -23.53 -48.34
C LYS A 44 -25.16 -22.69 -49.57
N MET A 45 -24.77 -21.42 -49.60
CA MET A 45 -25.02 -20.50 -50.70
C MET A 45 -23.87 -20.49 -51.70
N LYS A 46 -24.08 -19.94 -52.92
CA LYS A 46 -23.07 -19.93 -54.00
C LYS A 46 -21.75 -19.26 -53.60
N MET A 47 -21.82 -18.23 -52.78
CA MET A 47 -20.65 -17.45 -52.38
C MET A 47 -20.07 -17.90 -51.01
N THR A 48 -20.39 -19.09 -50.55
CA THR A 48 -19.92 -19.63 -49.27
C THR A 48 -18.44 -19.99 -49.36
N THR A 49 -17.67 -19.48 -48.42
CA THR A 49 -16.30 -19.89 -48.09
C THR A 49 -16.35 -20.72 -46.82
N ASP A 50 -15.45 -21.68 -46.66
CA ASP A 50 -15.31 -22.42 -45.41
C ASP A 50 -14.84 -21.48 -44.32
N ILE A 51 -15.61 -21.37 -43.22
CA ILE A 51 -15.34 -20.47 -42.10
C ILE A 51 -14.49 -21.23 -41.07
N PRO A 52 -13.27 -20.72 -40.75
CA PRO A 52 -12.47 -21.35 -39.72
C PRO A 52 -13.19 -21.26 -38.35
N PRO A 53 -13.21 -22.34 -37.55
CA PRO A 53 -13.87 -22.34 -36.24
C PRO A 53 -13.32 -21.26 -35.26
N GLU A 54 -12.05 -20.86 -35.44
CA GLU A 54 -11.36 -19.89 -34.61
C GLU A 54 -11.94 -18.48 -34.71
N ILE A 55 -12.73 -18.17 -35.75
CA ILE A 55 -13.36 -16.85 -35.94
C ILE A 55 -14.85 -16.84 -35.60
N THR A 56 -15.40 -17.97 -35.12
CA THR A 56 -16.81 -18.11 -34.75
C THR A 56 -17.00 -18.22 -33.26
N ALA A 57 -18.17 -17.83 -32.75
CA ALA A 57 -18.58 -18.08 -31.38
C ALA A 57 -19.54 -19.30 -31.33
N PRO A 58 -19.34 -20.28 -30.42
CA PRO A 58 -20.31 -21.32 -30.16
C PRO A 58 -21.63 -20.74 -29.63
N ASP A 59 -22.76 -21.39 -29.89
CA ASP A 59 -24.08 -20.95 -29.39
C ASP A 59 -24.19 -21.00 -27.85
N SER A 60 -23.33 -21.78 -27.19
CA SER A 60 -23.26 -21.88 -25.73
C SER A 60 -21.83 -22.08 -25.24
N VAL A 61 -21.40 -21.29 -24.27
CA VAL A 61 -20.06 -21.35 -23.66
C VAL A 61 -20.18 -21.36 -22.15
N GLU A 62 -19.70 -22.42 -21.51
CA GLU A 62 -19.56 -22.47 -20.04
C GLU A 62 -18.34 -21.69 -19.59
N THR A 63 -18.52 -20.75 -18.66
CA THR A 63 -17.45 -19.91 -18.10
C THR A 63 -17.55 -19.83 -16.58
N ARG A 64 -16.51 -19.30 -15.95
CA ARG A 64 -16.51 -19.04 -14.50
C ARG A 64 -17.57 -18.01 -14.04
N ILE A 65 -18.11 -17.21 -14.96
CA ILE A 65 -19.15 -16.22 -14.66
C ILE A 65 -20.56 -16.73 -15.02
N GLY A 66 -20.68 -17.94 -15.57
CA GLY A 66 -21.93 -18.59 -15.97
C GLY A 66 -21.91 -19.06 -17.42
N THR A 67 -23.04 -19.58 -17.87
CA THR A 67 -23.25 -20.00 -19.25
C THR A 67 -23.56 -18.78 -20.10
N LEU A 68 -22.75 -18.54 -21.14
CA LEU A 68 -22.98 -17.49 -22.14
C LEU A 68 -23.70 -18.13 -23.31
N LYS A 69 -24.79 -17.51 -23.79
CA LYS A 69 -25.64 -18.00 -24.88
C LYS A 69 -25.67 -17.01 -26.03
N PHE A 70 -25.61 -17.57 -27.25
CA PHE A 70 -25.61 -16.80 -28.49
C PHE A 70 -26.55 -17.42 -29.48
N PHE A 71 -27.09 -16.63 -30.37
CA PHE A 71 -27.74 -17.07 -31.59
C PHE A 71 -26.88 -16.63 -32.77
N ASP A 72 -26.18 -17.57 -33.38
CA ASP A 72 -25.27 -17.31 -34.52
C ASP A 72 -24.31 -16.10 -34.23
N GLY A 73 -23.66 -16.13 -33.05
CA GLY A 73 -22.75 -15.09 -32.60
C GLY A 73 -23.39 -13.85 -31.92
N PHE A 74 -24.74 -13.74 -31.96
CA PHE A 74 -25.46 -12.65 -31.29
C PHE A 74 -25.80 -13.03 -29.83
N PRO A 75 -25.31 -12.27 -28.79
CA PRO A 75 -25.56 -12.61 -27.38
C PRO A 75 -27.05 -12.39 -27.03
N ASP A 76 -27.61 -13.28 -26.20
CA ASP A 76 -28.91 -13.04 -25.59
C ASP A 76 -28.83 -11.92 -24.52
N ASP A 77 -30.00 -11.44 -24.05
CA ASP A 77 -30.07 -10.33 -23.06
C ASP A 77 -29.39 -10.70 -21.75
N GLN A 78 -29.51 -11.94 -21.29
CA GLN A 78 -28.91 -12.42 -20.06
C GLN A 78 -27.38 -12.45 -20.17
N THR A 79 -26.85 -12.96 -21.28
CA THR A 79 -25.42 -12.97 -21.58
C THR A 79 -24.89 -11.55 -21.66
N THR A 80 -25.60 -10.64 -22.35
CA THR A 80 -25.23 -9.23 -22.47
C THR A 80 -25.10 -8.57 -21.11
N GLN A 81 -26.08 -8.73 -20.23
CA GLN A 81 -26.01 -8.18 -18.87
C GLN A 81 -24.86 -8.78 -18.07
N LEU A 82 -24.70 -10.11 -18.12
CA LEU A 82 -23.66 -10.83 -17.37
C LEU A 82 -22.24 -10.37 -17.76
N VAL A 83 -21.98 -10.21 -19.06
CA VAL A 83 -20.64 -9.80 -19.52
C VAL A 83 -20.36 -8.32 -19.24
N TYR A 84 -21.37 -7.44 -19.27
CA TYR A 84 -21.19 -6.04 -18.88
C TYR A 84 -20.98 -5.89 -17.37
N ASP A 85 -21.74 -6.60 -16.54
CA ASP A 85 -21.52 -6.59 -15.08
C ASP A 85 -20.11 -7.07 -14.73
N ASN A 86 -19.64 -8.13 -15.39
CA ASN A 86 -18.28 -8.62 -15.20
C ASN A 86 -17.21 -7.66 -15.74
N LEU A 87 -17.46 -6.98 -16.87
CA LEU A 87 -16.55 -5.98 -17.41
C LEU A 87 -16.37 -4.80 -16.45
N ASP A 88 -17.49 -4.25 -15.93
CA ASP A 88 -17.48 -3.16 -14.98
C ASP A 88 -16.79 -3.55 -13.66
N PHE A 89 -17.05 -4.78 -13.19
CA PHE A 89 -16.36 -5.33 -12.02
C PHE A 89 -14.83 -5.43 -12.22
N GLN A 90 -14.38 -5.96 -13.36
CA GLN A 90 -12.95 -6.06 -13.67
C GLN A 90 -12.29 -4.67 -13.75
N ARG A 91 -12.97 -3.71 -14.37
CA ARG A 91 -12.51 -2.31 -14.44
C ARG A 91 -12.43 -1.67 -13.07
N GLY A 92 -13.42 -1.92 -12.21
CA GLY A 92 -13.39 -1.48 -10.82
C GLY A 92 -12.19 -2.03 -10.04
N VAL A 93 -11.92 -3.34 -10.13
CA VAL A 93 -10.75 -3.96 -9.50
C VAL A 93 -9.43 -3.36 -10.04
N GLN A 94 -9.32 -3.20 -11.36
CA GLN A 94 -8.12 -2.60 -11.97
C GLN A 94 -7.95 -1.12 -11.58
N ALA A 95 -9.05 -0.37 -11.53
CA ALA A 95 -9.02 1.02 -11.07
C ALA A 95 -8.57 1.13 -9.60
N PHE A 96 -9.01 0.21 -8.74
CA PHE A 96 -8.51 0.13 -7.36
C PHE A 96 -6.99 -0.07 -7.35
N LEU A 97 -6.48 -1.12 -7.99
CA LEU A 97 -5.05 -1.45 -7.96
C LEU A 97 -4.18 -0.36 -8.61
N ARG A 98 -4.63 0.22 -9.72
CA ARG A 98 -3.92 1.33 -10.38
C ARG A 98 -4.00 2.63 -9.58
N GLY A 99 -5.09 2.85 -8.85
CA GLY A 99 -5.33 4.02 -8.03
C GLY A 99 -4.56 4.04 -6.70
N VAL A 100 -4.08 2.88 -6.21
CA VAL A 100 -3.40 2.79 -4.90
C VAL A 100 -2.33 3.86 -4.69
N PRO A 101 -1.42 4.17 -5.64
CA PRO A 101 -0.43 5.23 -5.44
C PRO A 101 -1.07 6.59 -5.18
N GLY A 102 -2.04 7.00 -6.00
CA GLY A 102 -2.74 8.30 -5.85
C GLY A 102 -3.56 8.40 -4.57
N ALA A 103 -4.36 7.36 -4.26
CA ALA A 103 -5.13 7.31 -3.02
C ALA A 103 -4.23 7.34 -1.78
N SER A 104 -3.07 6.66 -1.84
CA SER A 104 -2.12 6.63 -0.72
C SER A 104 -1.51 8.00 -0.44
N VAL A 105 -1.24 8.82 -1.47
CA VAL A 105 -0.83 10.23 -1.29
C VAL A 105 -2.01 11.09 -0.86
N GLN A 106 -3.17 10.95 -1.50
CA GLN A 106 -4.38 11.71 -1.16
C GLN A 106 -4.74 11.59 0.33
N ALA A 107 -4.54 10.42 0.92
CA ALA A 107 -4.85 10.17 2.32
C ALA A 107 -4.04 11.02 3.33
N PHE A 108 -2.93 11.64 2.93
CA PHE A 108 -2.22 12.61 3.76
C PHE A 108 -2.94 13.96 3.85
N LEU A 109 -3.66 14.34 2.80
CA LEU A 109 -4.19 15.69 2.65
C LEU A 109 -5.25 16.06 3.70
N PRO A 110 -6.20 15.20 4.08
CA PRO A 110 -7.14 15.50 5.16
C PRO A 110 -6.44 15.82 6.49
N ALA A 111 -5.42 15.06 6.86
CA ALA A 111 -4.63 15.32 8.06
C ALA A 111 -3.81 16.61 7.91
N ALA A 112 -3.17 16.84 6.77
CA ALA A 112 -2.43 18.07 6.49
C ALA A 112 -3.32 19.31 6.58
N ARG A 113 -4.52 19.29 6.01
CA ARG A 113 -5.51 20.39 6.11
C ARG A 113 -5.97 20.62 7.54
N LYS A 114 -6.27 19.53 8.27
CA LYS A 114 -6.76 19.61 9.66
C LYS A 114 -5.72 20.17 10.63
N PHE A 115 -4.47 19.79 10.47
CA PHE A 115 -3.39 20.12 11.42
C PHE A 115 -2.40 21.17 10.89
N GLY A 116 -2.69 21.77 9.73
CA GLY A 116 -1.91 22.88 9.19
C GLY A 116 -0.59 22.46 8.53
N GLY A 117 -0.56 21.30 7.87
CA GLY A 117 0.57 20.88 7.02
C GLY A 117 0.41 21.29 5.56
N VAL A 118 -0.22 22.43 5.30
CA VAL A 118 -0.51 23.03 3.99
C VAL A 118 -0.07 24.49 3.98
N ASP A 119 -0.14 25.17 2.84
CA ASP A 119 0.09 26.61 2.69
C ASP A 119 1.44 27.07 3.26
N GLY A 120 2.50 26.29 3.05
CA GLY A 120 3.84 26.59 3.53
C GLY A 120 4.08 26.28 5.01
N ASN A 121 3.14 25.63 5.68
CA ASN A 121 3.29 25.18 7.06
C ASN A 121 3.63 23.69 7.13
N VAL A 122 4.10 23.23 8.29
CA VAL A 122 4.75 21.92 8.46
C VAL A 122 4.18 21.18 9.66
N MET A 123 3.87 19.91 9.49
CA MET A 123 3.63 18.97 10.59
C MET A 123 4.95 18.30 10.96
N ILE A 124 5.29 18.26 12.26
CA ILE A 124 6.55 17.71 12.77
C ILE A 124 6.29 16.81 13.98
N PHE A 125 7.05 15.73 14.12
CA PHE A 125 6.98 14.81 15.26
C PHE A 125 8.18 15.06 16.18
N GLU A 126 8.07 16.04 17.07
CA GLU A 126 9.18 16.53 17.90
C GLU A 126 9.71 15.48 18.89
N ASP A 127 8.83 14.62 19.42
CA ASP A 127 9.15 13.50 20.31
C ASP A 127 9.08 12.14 19.62
N LEU A 128 9.37 12.11 18.32
CA LEU A 128 9.21 10.97 17.40
C LEU A 128 7.75 10.58 17.15
N MET A 129 7.54 9.78 16.09
CA MET A 129 6.21 9.27 15.73
C MET A 129 5.93 8.03 16.57
N ASP A 130 4.87 8.07 17.37
CA ASP A 130 4.37 6.92 18.11
C ASP A 130 3.24 6.18 17.34
N SER A 131 2.75 5.08 17.90
CA SER A 131 1.74 4.23 17.28
C SER A 131 0.35 4.86 17.14
N LYS A 132 0.07 6.02 17.76
CA LYS A 132 -1.21 6.74 17.62
C LYS A 132 -1.39 7.37 16.24
N ALA A 133 -0.29 7.65 15.54
CA ALA A 133 -0.31 8.08 14.15
C ALA A 133 -0.46 6.86 13.22
N LEU A 134 -1.58 6.77 12.49
CA LEU A 134 -1.78 5.73 11.49
C LEU A 134 -1.07 6.13 10.20
N TRP A 135 0.20 5.77 10.12
CA TRP A 135 1.08 5.98 8.97
C TRP A 135 1.61 4.66 8.45
N LEU A 136 1.60 4.48 7.12
CA LEU A 136 2.16 3.29 6.48
C LEU A 136 3.65 3.17 6.80
N THR A 137 4.02 2.10 7.48
CA THR A 137 5.39 1.66 7.75
C THR A 137 6.36 2.72 8.31
N ALA A 138 5.87 3.68 9.10
CA ALA A 138 6.72 4.67 9.77
C ALA A 138 7.75 4.01 10.71
N ASN A 139 8.91 4.65 10.90
CA ASN A 139 9.88 4.27 11.93
C ASN A 139 9.76 5.18 13.18
N ASN A 140 10.38 4.76 14.27
CA ASN A 140 10.42 5.49 15.54
C ASN A 140 11.84 5.98 15.88
N SER A 141 12.73 6.07 14.88
CA SER A 141 14.16 6.35 15.04
C SER A 141 14.64 7.59 14.27
N SER A 142 13.71 8.44 13.81
CA SER A 142 14.02 9.72 13.16
C SER A 142 12.90 10.73 13.39
N VAL A 143 13.23 12.02 13.38
CA VAL A 143 12.27 13.12 13.48
C VAL A 143 11.58 13.30 12.14
N TYR A 144 10.35 12.82 12.01
CA TYR A 144 9.55 13.07 10.82
C TYR A 144 9.00 14.48 10.79
N PHE A 145 9.01 15.08 9.60
CA PHE A 145 8.22 16.27 9.27
C PHE A 145 7.68 16.12 7.85
N PHE A 146 6.56 16.75 7.57
CA PHE A 146 6.03 16.81 6.21
C PHE A 146 5.16 18.05 5.97
N THR A 147 5.04 18.38 4.71
CA THR A 147 4.14 19.40 4.19
C THR A 147 3.52 18.92 2.88
N TRP A 148 2.33 19.42 2.59
CA TRP A 148 1.74 19.38 1.28
C TRP A 148 2.06 20.66 0.54
N ILE A 149 2.71 20.56 -0.59
CA ILE A 149 3.02 21.69 -1.48
C ILE A 149 2.00 21.70 -2.61
N ASP A 150 1.29 22.80 -2.76
CA ASP A 150 0.36 23.05 -3.86
C ASP A 150 0.92 24.14 -4.78
N THR A 151 1.20 23.79 -6.04
CA THR A 151 1.75 24.69 -7.04
C THR A 151 0.70 25.29 -7.98
N THR A 152 -0.60 25.10 -7.72
CA THR A 152 -1.69 25.63 -8.56
C THR A 152 -1.59 27.14 -8.78
N ASN A 153 -1.15 27.89 -7.77
CA ASN A 153 -0.99 29.34 -7.81
C ASN A 153 0.42 29.81 -8.21
N GLY A 154 1.29 28.90 -8.66
CA GLY A 154 2.65 29.22 -9.12
C GLY A 154 3.74 28.50 -8.36
N PRO A 155 5.02 28.78 -8.70
CA PRO A 155 6.16 28.09 -8.12
C PRO A 155 6.30 28.31 -6.62
N ILE A 156 6.67 27.24 -5.89
CA ILE A 156 6.93 27.25 -4.45
C ILE A 156 8.40 27.01 -4.18
N VAL A 157 8.97 27.76 -3.24
CA VAL A 157 10.32 27.57 -2.72
C VAL A 157 10.27 26.81 -1.42
N MET A 158 11.13 25.80 -1.26
CA MET A 158 11.42 25.14 0.00
C MET A 158 12.90 25.28 0.31
N GLU A 159 13.23 26.01 1.38
CA GLU A 159 14.59 26.07 1.93
C GLU A 159 14.74 24.96 2.96
N THR A 160 15.68 24.05 2.75
CA THR A 160 15.85 22.86 3.58
C THR A 160 17.01 23.01 4.56
N PRO A 161 16.88 22.46 5.79
CA PRO A 161 17.99 22.46 6.75
C PRO A 161 19.05 21.42 6.35
N PRO A 162 20.28 21.52 6.92
CA PRO A 162 21.29 20.48 6.77
C PRO A 162 20.93 19.22 7.56
N ASN A 163 21.57 18.10 7.22
CA ASN A 163 21.48 16.80 7.92
C ASN A 163 20.05 16.23 7.99
N VAL A 164 19.26 16.47 6.98
CA VAL A 164 17.95 15.83 6.77
C VAL A 164 18.01 14.85 5.62
N LEU A 165 17.02 13.99 5.53
CA LEU A 165 16.77 13.11 4.38
C LEU A 165 15.32 13.29 3.97
N GLY A 166 15.06 13.76 2.77
CA GLY A 166 13.71 14.00 2.30
C GLY A 166 13.55 13.79 0.81
N ILE A 167 12.30 13.72 0.39
CA ILE A 167 11.88 13.46 -0.97
C ILE A 167 10.78 14.44 -1.40
N PHE A 168 10.62 14.57 -2.71
CA PHE A 168 9.46 15.18 -3.33
C PHE A 168 8.80 14.11 -4.19
N ASP A 169 7.64 13.63 -3.76
CA ASP A 169 6.81 12.71 -4.54
C ASP A 169 5.57 13.43 -5.05
N ASP A 170 5.21 13.19 -6.30
CA ASP A 170 4.02 13.78 -6.89
C ASP A 170 2.74 13.10 -6.38
N HIS A 171 1.57 13.60 -6.78
CA HIS A 171 0.29 13.09 -6.29
C HIS A 171 -0.03 11.63 -6.73
N TRP A 172 0.81 11.03 -7.59
CA TRP A 172 0.74 9.62 -7.99
C TRP A 172 1.89 8.79 -7.44
N PHE A 173 2.54 9.26 -6.35
CA PHE A 173 3.75 8.65 -5.76
C PHE A 173 4.86 8.40 -6.77
N ARG A 174 5.06 9.32 -7.71
CA ARG A 174 6.24 9.28 -8.57
C ARG A 174 7.31 10.21 -7.99
N TRP A 175 8.51 9.67 -7.88
CA TRP A 175 9.65 10.45 -7.43
C TRP A 175 9.94 11.61 -8.39
N THR A 176 10.11 12.81 -7.83
CA THR A 176 10.44 14.03 -8.59
C THR A 176 11.72 14.70 -8.13
N GLY A 177 12.26 14.29 -6.96
CA GLY A 177 13.53 14.78 -6.45
C GLY A 177 13.79 14.36 -5.00
N ASP A 178 15.05 14.38 -4.62
CA ASP A 178 15.51 14.23 -3.24
C ASP A 178 16.03 15.56 -2.70
N TYR A 179 15.99 15.74 -1.38
CA TYR A 179 16.68 16.80 -0.67
C TYR A 179 17.40 16.26 0.58
N GLY A 180 18.39 16.99 1.07
CA GLY A 180 19.21 16.56 2.18
C GLY A 180 20.27 15.53 1.79
N ASN A 181 20.55 14.54 2.63
CA ASN A 181 21.69 13.63 2.48
C ASN A 181 21.73 12.82 1.17
N ALA A 182 20.59 12.55 0.57
CA ALA A 182 20.48 11.89 -0.74
C ALA A 182 20.27 12.89 -1.90
N GLY A 183 19.99 14.15 -1.59
CA GLY A 183 19.67 15.19 -2.54
C GLY A 183 20.89 15.86 -3.18
N PRO A 184 20.66 16.74 -4.15
CA PRO A 184 21.71 17.50 -4.82
C PRO A 184 22.43 18.49 -3.88
N ASP A 185 21.81 18.89 -2.77
CA ASP A 185 22.39 19.70 -1.71
C ASP A 185 23.35 18.92 -0.81
N LYS A 186 23.46 17.60 -0.96
CA LYS A 186 24.41 16.72 -0.27
C LYS A 186 24.36 16.85 1.27
N GLY A 187 23.16 17.09 1.82
CA GLY A 187 22.94 17.24 3.24
C GLY A 187 23.42 18.57 3.84
N GLN A 188 23.76 19.55 3.04
CA GLN A 188 24.19 20.87 3.49
C GLN A 188 23.01 21.85 3.65
N GLY A 189 21.83 21.44 3.19
CA GLY A 189 20.70 22.32 3.02
C GLY A 189 20.75 23.06 1.69
N GLY A 190 19.60 23.54 1.23
CA GLY A 190 19.51 24.21 -0.07
C GLY A 190 18.16 24.86 -0.31
N LYS A 191 18.07 25.56 -1.44
CA LYS A 191 16.82 26.15 -1.92
C LYS A 191 16.29 25.32 -3.07
N PHE A 192 15.14 24.72 -2.89
CA PHE A 192 14.45 23.94 -3.91
C PHE A 192 13.31 24.75 -4.50
N LEU A 193 13.16 24.75 -5.81
CA LEU A 193 12.09 25.43 -6.53
C LEU A 193 11.19 24.38 -7.18
N ILE A 194 9.99 24.24 -6.63
CA ILE A 194 8.97 23.32 -7.12
C ILE A 194 8.11 24.06 -8.13
N LEU A 195 8.12 23.62 -9.37
CA LEU A 195 7.41 24.26 -10.48
C LEU A 195 6.06 23.58 -10.74
N PRO A 196 5.00 24.33 -11.06
CA PRO A 196 3.76 23.71 -11.52
C PRO A 196 3.94 22.98 -12.87
N PRO A 197 3.09 21.98 -13.16
CA PRO A 197 3.10 21.30 -14.45
C PRO A 197 3.05 22.28 -15.61
N GLY A 198 3.88 22.06 -16.64
CA GLY A 198 3.89 22.89 -17.84
C GLY A 198 4.40 24.32 -17.65
N TYR A 199 5.04 24.66 -16.53
CA TYR A 199 5.57 26.00 -16.25
C TYR A 199 6.48 26.53 -17.36
N LYS A 200 6.19 27.75 -17.87
CA LYS A 200 6.91 28.44 -18.95
C LYS A 200 7.62 29.72 -18.50
N GLY A 201 7.44 30.11 -17.22
CA GLY A 201 8.06 31.30 -16.69
C GLY A 201 9.56 31.18 -16.50
N GLU A 202 10.19 32.28 -16.11
CA GLU A 202 11.63 32.31 -15.82
C GLU A 202 11.95 31.46 -14.59
N VAL A 203 13.05 30.74 -14.65
CA VAL A 203 13.62 29.97 -13.55
C VAL A 203 14.85 30.68 -13.01
N PRO A 204 14.78 31.34 -11.85
CA PRO A 204 15.91 32.07 -11.29
C PRO A 204 17.09 31.14 -10.96
N LYS A 205 18.30 31.67 -11.03
CA LYS A 205 19.52 30.95 -10.62
C LYS A 205 19.56 30.75 -9.10
N GLY A 206 20.26 29.70 -8.65
CA GLY A 206 20.49 29.44 -7.22
C GLY A 206 19.48 28.49 -6.57
N TYR A 207 18.64 27.87 -7.37
CA TYR A 207 17.68 26.85 -6.90
C TYR A 207 17.98 25.48 -7.50
N PHE A 208 17.76 24.44 -6.72
CA PHE A 208 17.56 23.09 -7.24
C PHE A 208 16.12 22.97 -7.73
N VAL A 209 15.92 22.63 -8.99
CA VAL A 209 14.59 22.68 -9.63
C VAL A 209 13.92 21.32 -9.59
N VAL A 210 12.67 21.28 -9.09
CA VAL A 210 11.81 20.10 -9.05
C VAL A 210 10.64 20.32 -10.02
N ARG A 211 10.39 19.33 -10.90
CA ARG A 211 9.38 19.40 -11.97
C ARG A 211 8.39 18.24 -11.87
N PRO A 212 7.43 18.28 -10.95
CA PRO A 212 6.38 17.27 -10.86
C PRO A 212 5.45 17.35 -12.07
N ALA A 213 4.75 16.24 -12.38
CA ALA A 213 3.68 16.24 -13.35
C ALA A 213 2.32 16.62 -12.75
N THR A 214 2.25 16.84 -11.43
CA THR A 214 1.05 17.21 -10.67
C THR A 214 1.24 18.55 -9.99
N TYR A 215 0.13 19.23 -9.66
CA TYR A 215 0.17 20.46 -8.85
C TYR A 215 0.51 20.16 -7.40
N GLY A 216 -0.05 19.07 -6.87
CA GLY A 216 0.21 18.61 -5.52
C GLY A 216 1.51 17.82 -5.43
N VAL A 217 2.32 18.13 -4.41
CA VAL A 217 3.58 17.44 -4.10
C VAL A 217 3.62 17.15 -2.60
N TRP A 218 3.78 15.88 -2.26
CA TRP A 218 4.05 15.47 -0.90
C TRP A 218 5.55 15.58 -0.62
N ALA A 219 5.91 16.35 0.41
CA ALA A 219 7.32 16.61 0.77
C ALA A 219 7.61 16.17 2.22
N PRO A 220 7.80 14.88 2.45
CA PRO A 220 8.23 14.37 3.76
C PRO A 220 9.73 14.50 3.93
N GLY A 221 10.15 14.68 5.18
CA GLY A 221 11.55 14.66 5.56
C GLY A 221 11.79 14.01 6.91
N ARG A 222 13.03 13.63 7.15
CA ARG A 222 13.49 13.03 8.39
C ARG A 222 14.74 13.73 8.90
N GLY A 223 14.70 14.24 10.14
CA GLY A 223 15.89 14.67 10.86
C GLY A 223 16.55 13.51 11.59
N MET A 224 17.88 13.43 11.54
CA MET A 224 18.63 12.37 12.20
C MET A 224 18.78 12.67 13.69
N LEU A 225 18.67 11.63 14.53
CA LEU A 225 18.92 11.74 15.96
C LEU A 225 20.41 11.97 16.22
N VAL A 226 20.71 12.76 17.22
CA VAL A 226 22.08 12.96 17.70
C VAL A 226 22.24 12.21 19.02
N ASN A 227 22.98 11.11 19.03
CA ASN A 227 23.10 10.21 20.19
C ASN A 227 21.73 9.75 20.74
N GLY A 228 20.77 9.50 19.87
CA GLY A 228 19.40 9.10 20.23
C GLY A 228 18.49 10.27 20.64
N ASP A 229 18.98 11.52 20.69
CA ASP A 229 18.19 12.71 21.03
C ASP A 229 17.58 13.36 19.77
N PRO A 230 16.26 13.56 19.70
CA PRO A 230 15.59 14.25 18.58
C PRO A 230 15.75 15.78 18.61
N LYS A 231 16.00 16.39 19.77
CA LYS A 231 15.97 17.85 19.97
C LYS A 231 16.85 18.64 19.00
N PRO A 232 18.14 18.26 18.75
CA PRO A 232 18.97 19.01 17.82
C PRO A 232 18.40 19.04 16.39
N ALA A 233 17.81 17.95 15.94
CA ALA A 233 17.16 17.89 14.63
C ALA A 233 15.90 18.76 14.59
N VAL A 234 15.06 18.69 15.62
CA VAL A 234 13.85 19.52 15.76
C VAL A 234 14.19 21.01 15.72
N GLU A 235 15.18 21.45 16.49
CA GLU A 235 15.61 22.85 16.53
C GLU A 235 16.14 23.31 15.16
N SER A 236 16.97 22.50 14.51
CA SER A 236 17.49 22.80 13.17
C SER A 236 16.35 22.93 12.14
N ILE A 237 15.41 21.98 12.13
CA ILE A 237 14.26 21.99 11.22
C ILE A 237 13.41 23.24 11.45
N LYS A 238 13.00 23.50 12.69
CA LYS A 238 12.12 24.65 13.00
C LYS A 238 12.78 26.00 12.72
N LYS A 239 14.09 26.08 12.80
CA LYS A 239 14.85 27.32 12.56
C LYS A 239 15.09 27.58 11.07
N LEU A 240 15.37 26.53 10.29
CA LEU A 240 15.94 26.69 8.94
C LEU A 240 14.98 26.30 7.82
N LEU A 241 14.01 25.42 8.06
CA LEU A 241 13.03 25.05 7.04
C LEU A 241 12.07 26.21 6.79
N LYS A 242 11.98 26.64 5.52
CA LYS A 242 11.03 27.66 5.07
C LYS A 242 10.34 27.20 3.80
N ILE A 243 9.07 27.51 3.69
CA ILE A 243 8.26 27.16 2.51
C ILE A 243 7.41 28.38 2.15
N TYR A 244 7.54 28.86 0.91
CA TYR A 244 6.86 30.07 0.48
C TYR A 244 6.73 30.15 -1.04
N PRO A 245 5.73 30.91 -1.57
CA PRO A 245 5.64 31.21 -3.01
C PRO A 245 6.89 31.94 -3.50
N LEU A 246 7.40 31.60 -4.69
CA LEU A 246 8.54 32.28 -5.31
C LEU A 246 8.34 33.81 -5.39
N ALA A 247 7.10 34.25 -5.67
CA ALA A 247 6.76 35.68 -5.70
C ALA A 247 7.01 36.41 -4.38
N GLN A 248 7.11 35.71 -3.26
CA GLN A 248 7.36 36.25 -1.92
C GLN A 248 8.81 36.05 -1.46
N ALA A 249 9.73 35.63 -2.33
CA ALA A 249 11.11 35.31 -1.97
C ALA A 249 11.88 36.50 -1.38
N ALA A 250 11.52 37.75 -1.69
CA ALA A 250 12.13 38.94 -1.11
C ALA A 250 11.73 39.18 0.37
N ASN A 251 10.56 38.73 0.78
CA ASN A 251 10.06 38.81 2.15
C ASN A 251 9.19 37.57 2.46
N PRO A 252 9.83 36.40 2.71
CA PRO A 252 9.09 35.16 2.87
C PRO A 252 8.27 35.16 4.16
N PRO A 253 7.04 34.63 4.15
CA PRO A 253 6.23 34.46 5.34
C PRO A 253 6.89 33.49 6.32
N VAL A 254 6.50 33.59 7.59
CA VAL A 254 6.98 32.68 8.64
C VAL A 254 6.34 31.31 8.46
N THR A 255 7.14 30.28 8.30
CA THR A 255 6.70 28.88 8.33
C THR A 255 6.27 28.49 9.75
N LYS A 256 5.06 27.99 9.90
CA LYS A 256 4.53 27.50 11.19
C LYS A 256 4.71 25.98 11.28
N PHE A 257 4.94 25.51 12.51
CA PHE A 257 5.12 24.09 12.80
C PHE A 257 4.07 23.62 13.80
N THR A 258 3.41 22.51 13.47
CA THR A 258 2.47 21.82 14.38
C THR A 258 3.13 20.54 14.87
N ASN A 259 3.32 20.42 16.18
CA ASN A 259 3.83 19.18 16.78
C ASN A 259 2.74 18.10 16.76
N MET A 260 3.01 17.00 16.07
CA MET A 260 2.12 15.87 15.89
C MET A 260 2.45 14.68 16.81
N SER A 261 3.45 14.79 17.67
CA SER A 261 3.81 13.72 18.61
C SER A 261 2.64 13.40 19.53
N GLY A 262 2.21 12.14 19.58
CA GLY A 262 1.09 11.69 20.39
C GLY A 262 -0.30 12.07 19.89
N VAL A 263 -0.42 12.75 18.73
CA VAL A 263 -1.70 13.18 18.16
C VAL A 263 -2.31 12.07 17.30
N PRO A 264 -3.48 11.49 17.66
CA PRO A 264 -4.14 10.49 16.85
C PRO A 264 -4.63 11.09 15.51
N HIS A 265 -4.24 10.47 14.41
CA HIS A 265 -4.70 10.80 13.05
C HIS A 265 -4.42 9.65 12.09
N SER A 266 -5.03 9.68 10.91
CA SER A 266 -4.79 8.70 9.84
C SER A 266 -4.32 9.40 8.57
N THR A 267 -3.39 8.76 7.89
CA THR A 267 -2.92 9.10 6.53
C THR A 267 -3.00 7.88 5.61
N ILE A 268 -3.93 6.97 5.89
CA ILE A 268 -4.09 5.70 5.17
C ILE A 268 -5.37 5.76 4.36
N HIS A 269 -5.29 5.44 3.07
CA HIS A 269 -6.41 5.41 2.15
C HIS A 269 -7.51 4.41 2.56
N ALA A 270 -8.72 4.68 2.12
CA ALA A 270 -9.85 3.77 2.29
C ALA A 270 -9.63 2.42 1.58
N ASN A 271 -10.28 1.37 2.09
CA ASN A 271 -10.23 0.02 1.49
C ASN A 271 -11.65 -0.46 1.08
N ASN A 272 -12.57 0.46 0.91
CA ASN A 272 -13.96 0.23 0.51
C ASN A 272 -14.35 1.19 -0.62
N PHE A 273 -15.63 1.36 -0.88
CA PHE A 273 -16.13 2.26 -1.94
C PHE A 273 -15.55 3.69 -1.85
N HIS A 274 -15.29 4.20 -0.65
CA HIS A 274 -14.71 5.54 -0.45
C HIS A 274 -13.35 5.72 -1.14
N PHE A 275 -12.61 4.63 -1.41
CA PHE A 275 -11.38 4.66 -2.21
C PHE A 275 -11.57 5.31 -3.59
N TYR A 276 -12.69 5.05 -4.26
CA TYR A 276 -12.95 5.68 -5.56
C TYR A 276 -13.26 7.16 -5.44
N GLU A 277 -13.86 7.59 -4.33
CA GLU A 277 -14.06 9.00 -4.03
C GLU A 277 -12.71 9.71 -3.80
N GLU A 278 -11.77 9.08 -3.09
CA GLU A 278 -10.39 9.58 -2.94
C GLU A 278 -9.69 9.72 -4.30
N ILE A 279 -9.81 8.74 -5.20
CA ILE A 279 -9.26 8.83 -6.57
C ILE A 279 -9.94 9.94 -7.37
N HIS A 280 -11.26 10.12 -7.24
CA HIS A 280 -11.95 11.21 -7.89
C HIS A 280 -11.43 12.59 -7.44
N GLU A 281 -11.16 12.76 -6.13
CA GLU A 281 -10.54 13.98 -5.59
C GLU A 281 -9.15 14.24 -6.22
N VAL A 282 -8.32 13.22 -6.40
CA VAL A 282 -7.02 13.36 -7.08
C VAL A 282 -7.21 13.82 -8.53
N LEU A 283 -8.14 13.19 -9.26
CA LEU A 283 -8.44 13.58 -10.65
C LEU A 283 -8.95 15.02 -10.77
N GLU A 284 -9.76 15.48 -9.82
CA GLU A 284 -10.22 16.88 -9.80
C GLU A 284 -9.08 17.89 -9.55
N MET A 285 -8.12 17.52 -8.70
CA MET A 285 -7.01 18.40 -8.33
C MET A 285 -5.93 18.48 -9.43
N GLU A 286 -5.67 17.36 -10.13
CA GLU A 286 -4.48 17.23 -10.96
C GLU A 286 -4.77 17.33 -12.47
N PRO A 287 -3.78 17.72 -13.30
CA PRO A 287 -3.97 17.79 -14.74
C PRO A 287 -4.11 16.37 -15.34
N ASN A 288 -4.92 16.23 -16.39
CA ASN A 288 -5.08 14.96 -17.09
C ASN A 288 -3.75 14.44 -17.66
N GLU A 289 -2.87 15.34 -18.08
CA GLU A 289 -1.54 15.03 -18.62
C GLU A 289 -0.62 14.35 -17.60
N ALA A 290 -1.01 14.34 -16.33
CA ALA A 290 -0.29 13.62 -15.28
C ALA A 290 -0.39 12.09 -15.39
N LEU A 291 -1.38 11.58 -16.13
CA LEU A 291 -1.58 10.15 -16.38
C LEU A 291 -1.62 9.85 -17.88
N ASP A 292 -1.35 8.60 -18.21
CA ASP A 292 -1.55 8.12 -19.58
C ASP A 292 -3.04 8.04 -19.94
N PRO A 293 -3.42 8.22 -21.22
CA PRO A 293 -4.82 8.24 -21.65
C PRO A 293 -5.56 6.91 -21.38
N GLU A 294 -4.87 5.78 -21.37
CA GLU A 294 -5.51 4.48 -21.12
C GLU A 294 -5.90 4.33 -19.64
N THR A 295 -5.04 4.77 -18.72
CA THR A 295 -5.37 4.81 -17.29
C THR A 295 -6.54 5.78 -17.02
N LEU A 296 -6.56 6.96 -17.66
CA LEU A 296 -7.70 7.89 -17.57
C LEU A 296 -8.97 7.26 -18.16
N GLY A 297 -8.86 6.54 -19.27
CA GLY A 297 -9.98 5.80 -19.89
C GLY A 297 -10.53 4.70 -18.99
N LEU A 298 -9.65 3.98 -18.29
CA LEU A 298 -10.04 2.99 -17.29
C LEU A 298 -10.86 3.65 -16.16
N PHE A 299 -10.38 4.74 -15.58
CA PHE A 299 -11.10 5.49 -14.55
C PHE A 299 -12.44 6.05 -15.08
N ALA A 300 -12.43 6.65 -16.26
CA ALA A 300 -13.64 7.20 -16.89
C ALA A 300 -14.72 6.12 -17.14
N SER A 301 -14.32 4.88 -17.47
CA SER A 301 -15.24 3.77 -17.73
C SER A 301 -16.07 3.35 -16.51
N ILE A 302 -15.66 3.71 -15.31
CA ILE A 302 -16.40 3.49 -14.06
C ILE A 302 -16.96 4.79 -13.46
N GLY A 303 -16.94 5.88 -14.21
CA GLY A 303 -17.49 7.18 -13.82
C GLY A 303 -16.52 8.13 -13.13
N LEU A 304 -15.23 7.80 -13.00
CA LEU A 304 -14.20 8.66 -12.42
C LEU A 304 -13.60 9.55 -13.52
N GLN A 305 -14.07 10.78 -13.62
CA GLN A 305 -13.63 11.71 -14.66
C GLN A 305 -13.59 13.14 -14.14
N LYS A 306 -12.47 13.83 -14.37
CA LYS A 306 -12.30 15.25 -14.01
C LYS A 306 -13.43 16.13 -14.57
N GLY A 307 -13.94 17.01 -13.73
CA GLY A 307 -15.02 17.97 -14.07
C GLY A 307 -16.41 17.33 -14.17
N LYS A 308 -16.58 16.07 -13.79
CA LYS A 308 -17.88 15.39 -13.71
C LYS A 308 -18.11 14.85 -12.31
N PRO A 309 -19.30 15.00 -11.73
CA PRO A 309 -19.62 14.39 -10.44
C PRO A 309 -19.45 12.86 -10.47
N PHE A 310 -18.81 12.30 -9.46
CA PHE A 310 -18.79 10.84 -9.27
C PHE A 310 -20.09 10.40 -8.60
N ALA A 311 -21.08 10.04 -9.39
CA ALA A 311 -22.42 9.64 -8.94
C ALA A 311 -22.86 8.35 -9.66
N PRO A 312 -22.25 7.20 -9.36
CA PRO A 312 -22.64 5.93 -9.96
C PRO A 312 -24.08 5.59 -9.59
N ASP A 313 -24.83 5.01 -10.53
CA ASP A 313 -26.15 4.45 -10.23
C ASP A 313 -26.06 3.25 -9.26
N GLU A 314 -27.21 2.77 -8.77
CA GLU A 314 -27.28 1.70 -7.78
C GLU A 314 -26.61 0.40 -8.26
N ARG A 315 -26.73 0.07 -9.55
CA ARG A 315 -26.07 -1.09 -10.17
C ARG A 315 -24.54 -0.92 -10.11
N MET A 316 -24.02 0.17 -10.65
CA MET A 316 -22.58 0.45 -10.69
C MET A 316 -22.00 0.59 -9.27
N LYS A 317 -22.73 1.24 -8.36
CA LYS A 317 -22.30 1.37 -6.96
C LYS A 317 -22.13 0.02 -6.27
N LYS A 318 -23.06 -0.92 -6.49
CA LYS A 318 -22.95 -2.29 -5.98
C LYS A 318 -21.71 -2.99 -6.54
N ILE A 319 -21.49 -2.91 -7.85
CA ILE A 319 -20.31 -3.49 -8.52
C ILE A 319 -19.02 -2.88 -7.96
N LEU A 320 -18.96 -1.57 -7.77
CA LEU A 320 -17.77 -0.91 -7.23
C LEU A 320 -17.50 -1.26 -5.75
N ILE A 321 -18.53 -1.48 -4.93
CA ILE A 321 -18.36 -1.99 -3.56
C ILE A 321 -17.68 -3.38 -3.59
N GLU A 322 -18.16 -4.28 -4.45
CA GLU A 322 -17.56 -5.61 -4.62
C GLU A 322 -16.14 -5.52 -5.20
N SER A 323 -15.93 -4.65 -6.18
CA SER A 323 -14.62 -4.40 -6.79
C SER A 323 -13.60 -3.87 -5.79
N ALA A 324 -13.99 -2.95 -4.91
CA ALA A 324 -13.12 -2.45 -3.83
C ALA A 324 -12.72 -3.58 -2.87
N ALA A 325 -13.66 -4.45 -2.51
CA ALA A 325 -13.39 -5.59 -1.62
C ALA A 325 -12.37 -6.56 -2.26
N VAL A 326 -12.55 -6.89 -3.55
CA VAL A 326 -11.61 -7.77 -4.28
C VAL A 326 -10.29 -7.07 -4.57
N GLY A 327 -10.30 -5.78 -4.92
CA GLY A 327 -9.10 -4.97 -5.12
C GLY A 327 -8.24 -4.91 -3.85
N ASN A 328 -8.86 -4.64 -2.71
CA ASN A 328 -8.20 -4.67 -1.39
C ASN A 328 -7.65 -6.06 -1.05
N ALA A 329 -8.42 -7.13 -1.27
CA ALA A 329 -7.96 -8.50 -1.04
C ALA A 329 -6.76 -8.85 -1.95
N THR A 330 -6.79 -8.40 -3.20
CA THR A 330 -5.70 -8.59 -4.16
C THR A 330 -4.45 -7.84 -3.71
N ALA A 331 -4.55 -6.56 -3.33
CA ALA A 331 -3.42 -5.79 -2.83
C ALA A 331 -2.80 -6.42 -1.57
N ARG A 332 -3.63 -6.97 -0.66
CA ARG A 332 -3.16 -7.75 0.51
C ARG A 332 -2.43 -9.02 0.11
N ALA A 333 -2.95 -9.76 -0.87
CA ALA A 333 -2.29 -10.98 -1.36
C ALA A 333 -0.93 -10.67 -2.01
N LEU A 334 -0.87 -9.64 -2.85
CA LEU A 334 0.37 -9.17 -3.48
C LEU A 334 1.42 -8.74 -2.45
N THR A 335 0.98 -8.17 -1.33
CA THR A 335 1.84 -7.68 -0.25
C THR A 335 2.25 -8.79 0.71
N PHE A 336 1.27 -9.48 1.29
CA PHE A 336 1.51 -10.38 2.43
C PHE A 336 1.85 -11.81 2.01
N ARG A 337 1.56 -12.17 0.77
CA ARG A 337 1.77 -13.49 0.18
C ARG A 337 2.16 -13.39 -1.29
N SER A 338 3.22 -12.63 -1.56
CA SER A 338 3.70 -12.48 -2.93
C SER A 338 3.98 -13.83 -3.58
N ARG A 339 3.48 -14.01 -4.80
CA ARG A 339 3.81 -15.15 -5.68
C ARG A 339 5.09 -14.94 -6.47
N ASP A 340 5.68 -13.75 -6.38
CA ASP A 340 6.91 -13.38 -7.08
C ASP A 340 8.11 -13.69 -6.18
N GLU A 341 8.83 -14.75 -6.48
CA GLU A 341 10.04 -15.19 -5.77
C GLU A 341 11.14 -14.11 -5.76
N GLY A 342 11.15 -13.21 -6.76
CA GLY A 342 12.10 -12.10 -6.83
C GLY A 342 11.89 -11.02 -5.77
N THR A 343 10.78 -11.07 -5.02
CA THR A 343 10.53 -10.17 -3.88
C THR A 343 11.14 -10.66 -2.57
N TYR A 344 11.54 -11.93 -2.49
CA TYR A 344 12.21 -12.46 -1.31
C TYR A 344 13.71 -12.23 -1.37
N ILE A 345 14.29 -11.75 -0.25
CA ILE A 345 15.71 -11.39 -0.17
C ILE A 345 16.60 -12.62 -0.32
N TYR A 346 16.16 -13.75 0.23
CA TYR A 346 16.84 -15.03 0.16
C TYR A 346 15.88 -16.13 -0.28
N PRO A 347 16.32 -17.11 -1.08
CA PRO A 347 15.48 -18.25 -1.46
C PRO A 347 14.92 -18.97 -0.23
N GLY A 348 13.61 -19.23 -0.20
CA GLY A 348 12.92 -19.94 0.88
C GLY A 348 12.87 -19.20 2.23
N SER A 349 13.19 -17.92 2.25
CA SER A 349 13.16 -17.08 3.46
C SER A 349 11.79 -16.42 3.64
N SER A 350 11.47 -16.02 4.87
CA SER A 350 10.33 -15.15 5.18
C SER A 350 10.63 -13.67 4.90
N TRP A 351 11.89 -13.31 4.70
CA TRP A 351 12.30 -11.93 4.51
C TRP A 351 12.02 -11.44 3.10
N TRP A 352 11.18 -10.44 3.02
CA TRP A 352 10.60 -9.89 1.81
C TRP A 352 10.94 -8.41 1.65
N ILE A 353 11.02 -7.95 0.41
CA ILE A 353 11.16 -6.53 0.08
C ILE A 353 10.21 -6.20 -1.09
N PRO A 354 9.24 -5.28 -0.90
CA PRO A 354 8.18 -5.03 -1.90
C PRO A 354 8.70 -4.53 -3.23
N SER A 355 9.79 -3.81 -3.18
CA SER A 355 10.41 -3.24 -4.35
C SER A 355 11.16 -4.26 -5.21
N GLY A 356 11.49 -5.44 -4.66
CA GLY A 356 12.42 -6.36 -5.32
C GLY A 356 13.62 -5.62 -5.92
N TYR A 357 14.79 -6.14 -5.85
CA TYR A 357 15.96 -5.45 -6.46
C TYR A 357 15.88 -5.32 -8.00
N GLY A 358 14.80 -5.82 -8.64
CA GLY A 358 14.68 -5.96 -10.09
C GLY A 358 13.98 -4.80 -10.81
N SER A 359 12.93 -4.20 -10.24
CA SER A 359 12.11 -3.20 -10.96
C SER A 359 12.41 -1.75 -10.60
N GLY A 360 13.29 -1.50 -9.63
CA GLY A 360 13.72 -0.15 -9.23
C GLY A 360 12.59 0.73 -8.67
N TYR A 361 12.89 2.02 -8.47
CA TYR A 361 11.95 2.99 -7.91
C TYR A 361 10.83 3.41 -8.89
N GLU A 362 11.00 3.15 -10.19
CA GLU A 362 10.00 3.41 -11.22
C GLU A 362 9.09 2.20 -11.46
N PHE A 363 9.36 1.06 -10.81
CA PHE A 363 8.62 -0.19 -10.99
C PHE A 363 8.58 -0.64 -12.45
N LEU A 364 9.73 -0.73 -13.10
CA LEU A 364 9.85 -1.18 -14.48
C LEU A 364 10.47 -2.59 -14.53
N LEU A 365 9.80 -3.53 -15.20
CA LEU A 365 10.36 -4.84 -15.55
C LEU A 365 11.45 -4.67 -16.62
N GLU A 366 11.16 -3.81 -17.58
CA GLU A 366 12.05 -3.36 -18.65
C GLU A 366 11.62 -1.96 -19.11
N PRO A 367 12.41 -1.22 -19.91
CA PRO A 367 12.05 0.13 -20.34
C PRO A 367 10.64 0.20 -20.95
N GLY A 368 9.76 1.00 -20.31
CA GLY A 368 8.37 1.21 -20.73
C GLY A 368 7.37 0.14 -20.28
N VAL A 369 7.78 -0.88 -19.52
CA VAL A 369 6.90 -1.95 -19.02
C VAL A 369 6.81 -1.92 -17.51
N PHE A 370 5.65 -1.50 -16.97
CA PHE A 370 5.45 -1.41 -15.53
C PHE A 370 5.29 -2.76 -14.85
N ASP A 371 5.94 -2.92 -13.70
CA ASP A 371 5.67 -3.97 -12.73
C ASP A 371 4.47 -3.58 -11.85
N LEU A 372 3.28 -3.91 -12.34
CA LEU A 372 2.02 -3.49 -11.73
C LEU A 372 1.82 -4.09 -10.34
N ASP A 373 2.21 -5.36 -10.16
CA ASP A 373 2.01 -6.09 -8.92
C ASP A 373 2.88 -5.49 -7.80
N ARG A 374 4.18 -5.28 -8.06
CA ARG A 374 5.09 -4.68 -7.07
C ARG A 374 4.75 -3.24 -6.75
N ARG A 375 4.35 -2.43 -7.75
CA ARG A 375 3.91 -1.06 -7.51
C ARG A 375 2.68 -1.01 -6.61
N SER A 376 1.68 -1.85 -6.88
CA SER A 376 0.47 -1.94 -6.06
C SER A 376 0.81 -2.40 -4.63
N ALA A 377 1.64 -3.45 -4.48
CA ALA A 377 2.07 -3.95 -3.18
C ALA A 377 2.84 -2.88 -2.37
N MET A 378 3.76 -2.16 -3.03
CA MET A 378 4.56 -1.12 -2.36
C MET A 378 3.68 -0.02 -1.79
N PHE A 379 2.84 0.61 -2.59
CA PHE A 379 2.05 1.76 -2.15
C PHE A 379 0.79 1.39 -1.35
N TYR A 380 0.39 0.11 -1.40
CA TYR A 380 -0.62 -0.41 -0.47
C TYR A 380 -0.05 -0.56 0.95
N TRP A 381 1.21 -0.95 1.10
CA TRP A 381 1.83 -1.26 2.38
C TRP A 381 2.72 -0.15 2.93
N ALA A 382 3.49 0.54 2.09
CA ALA A 382 4.47 1.53 2.46
C ALA A 382 4.18 2.89 1.81
N THR A 383 4.94 3.90 2.19
CA THR A 383 4.80 5.27 1.70
C THR A 383 6.15 5.85 1.30
N GLY A 384 6.12 6.69 0.26
CA GLY A 384 7.29 7.36 -0.30
C GLY A 384 8.13 6.48 -1.22
N ILE A 385 8.74 7.11 -2.21
CA ILE A 385 9.61 6.44 -3.20
C ILE A 385 10.81 7.33 -3.53
N THR A 386 11.99 6.74 -3.67
CA THR A 386 13.20 7.43 -4.11
C THR A 386 14.21 6.43 -4.65
N PRO A 387 15.04 6.80 -5.63
CA PRO A 387 16.16 5.98 -6.09
C PRO A 387 17.06 5.48 -4.96
N ALA A 388 17.23 6.28 -3.90
CA ALA A 388 18.06 5.94 -2.75
C ALA A 388 17.58 4.72 -1.95
N MET A 389 16.29 4.36 -2.05
CA MET A 389 15.73 3.15 -1.42
C MET A 389 16.13 1.86 -2.15
N PHE A 390 16.52 1.95 -3.42
CA PHE A 390 16.82 0.83 -4.30
C PHE A 390 18.30 0.73 -4.68
N ALA A 391 19.00 1.86 -4.66
CA ALA A 391 20.41 1.91 -5.02
C ALA A 391 21.25 1.22 -3.93
N LYS A 392 22.27 0.46 -4.39
CA LYS A 392 23.33 -0.04 -3.52
C LYS A 392 24.20 1.13 -3.06
N MET A 393 23.91 1.67 -1.89
CA MET A 393 24.64 2.82 -1.32
C MET A 393 25.32 2.40 -0.02
N VAL A 394 26.54 1.85 -0.14
CA VAL A 394 27.30 1.40 1.04
C VAL A 394 27.57 2.57 2.00
N GLY A 395 27.18 2.40 3.26
CA GLY A 395 27.37 3.38 4.33
C GLY A 395 26.45 4.60 4.26
N ARG A 396 25.43 4.60 3.39
CA ARG A 396 24.46 5.70 3.24
C ARG A 396 23.04 5.18 3.01
N GLY A 397 22.04 6.00 3.36
CA GLY A 397 20.63 5.65 3.18
C GLY A 397 20.15 4.55 4.13
N SER A 398 19.14 3.83 3.74
CA SER A 398 18.55 2.74 4.53
C SER A 398 18.25 1.54 3.66
N GLN A 399 18.38 0.34 4.24
CA GLN A 399 17.94 -0.91 3.63
C GLN A 399 16.91 -1.60 4.54
N TYR A 400 16.07 -2.42 3.94
CA TYR A 400 14.88 -2.96 4.58
C TYR A 400 14.74 -4.45 4.31
N ALA A 401 14.24 -5.18 5.32
CA ALA A 401 13.72 -6.53 5.18
C ALA A 401 12.41 -6.62 5.96
N ALA A 402 11.33 -6.97 5.30
CA ALA A 402 10.02 -7.15 5.94
C ALA A 402 9.72 -8.64 6.13
N ALA A 403 8.98 -8.98 7.18
CA ALA A 403 8.47 -10.33 7.37
C ALA A 403 6.99 -10.28 7.77
N PHE A 404 6.17 -11.06 7.05
CA PHE A 404 4.74 -11.26 7.32
C PHE A 404 4.45 -12.66 7.85
N THR A 405 5.43 -13.55 7.74
CA THR A 405 5.34 -14.95 8.12
C THR A 405 6.55 -15.37 8.96
N ASP A 406 6.41 -16.44 9.70
CA ASP A 406 7.52 -17.13 10.37
C ASP A 406 8.33 -18.00 9.37
N SER A 407 9.38 -18.66 9.88
CA SER A 407 10.25 -19.55 9.11
C SER A 407 9.52 -20.78 8.51
N SER A 408 8.31 -21.07 8.98
CA SER A 408 7.43 -22.11 8.43
C SER A 408 6.37 -21.55 7.49
N HIS A 409 6.48 -20.26 7.10
CA HIS A 409 5.55 -19.52 6.23
C HIS A 409 4.12 -19.39 6.78
N HIS A 410 3.92 -19.49 8.10
CA HIS A 410 2.67 -19.15 8.76
C HIS A 410 2.63 -17.66 9.08
N GLY A 411 1.45 -17.04 8.93
CA GLY A 411 1.24 -15.62 9.29
C GLY A 411 1.58 -15.37 10.75
N LEU A 412 2.21 -14.23 11.04
CA LEU A 412 2.60 -13.86 12.41
C LEU A 412 1.37 -13.59 13.26
N ASP A 413 1.25 -14.30 14.36
CA ASP A 413 0.13 -14.31 15.30
C ASP A 413 0.54 -13.63 16.60
N GLY A 414 -0.15 -12.56 16.99
CA GLY A 414 0.18 -11.79 18.18
C GLY A 414 -0.07 -12.49 19.52
N SER A 415 -0.69 -13.70 19.52
CA SER A 415 -0.83 -14.53 20.72
C SER A 415 0.39 -15.42 20.99
N LYS A 416 1.30 -15.51 20.00
CA LYS A 416 2.49 -16.37 20.05
C LYS A 416 3.75 -15.56 20.30
N THR A 417 4.82 -16.24 20.72
CA THR A 417 6.14 -15.65 20.91
C THR A 417 7.06 -16.04 19.77
N TYR A 418 7.76 -15.06 19.22
CA TYR A 418 8.74 -15.25 18.15
C TYR A 418 10.08 -14.65 18.55
N LYS A 419 11.13 -15.12 17.88
CA LYS A 419 12.50 -14.62 18.05
C LYS A 419 13.15 -14.42 16.68
N VAL A 420 13.95 -13.37 16.55
CA VAL A 420 14.91 -13.19 15.46
C VAL A 420 16.30 -13.08 16.06
N HIS A 421 17.20 -13.92 15.56
CA HIS A 421 18.61 -13.89 15.90
C HIS A 421 19.38 -13.03 14.90
N LEU A 422 20.07 -12.00 15.37
CA LEU A 422 20.99 -11.19 14.57
C LEU A 422 22.41 -11.67 14.81
N PRO A 423 23.09 -12.29 13.83
CA PRO A 423 24.50 -12.65 13.97
C PRO A 423 25.38 -11.45 14.33
N PRO A 424 26.57 -11.67 14.92
CA PRO A 424 27.48 -10.57 15.27
C PRO A 424 27.89 -9.78 14.02
N ASN A 425 28.43 -8.57 14.26
CA ASN A 425 28.86 -7.65 13.19
C ASN A 425 27.73 -7.22 12.26
N ILE A 426 26.58 -6.83 12.84
CA ILE A 426 25.44 -6.32 12.08
C ILE A 426 25.87 -5.21 11.13
N PRO A 427 25.61 -5.30 9.81
CA PRO A 427 26.17 -4.42 8.80
C PRO A 427 25.43 -3.07 8.70
N ALA A 428 25.36 -2.33 9.78
CA ALA A 428 24.80 -0.98 9.88
C ALA A 428 25.85 -0.02 10.41
N LYS A 429 26.17 1.03 9.65
CA LYS A 429 27.11 2.07 10.08
C LYS A 429 26.54 2.93 11.19
N ASP A 430 25.26 3.31 11.05
CA ASP A 430 24.62 4.28 11.94
C ASP A 430 23.81 3.54 13.02
N ASN A 431 22.78 2.82 12.64
CA ASN A 431 21.97 1.99 13.54
C ASN A 431 21.16 0.95 12.78
N TRP A 432 20.57 0.00 13.51
CA TRP A 432 19.56 -0.92 13.03
C TRP A 432 18.31 -0.86 13.92
N SER A 433 17.17 -1.29 13.38
CA SER A 433 15.93 -1.38 14.17
C SER A 433 14.99 -2.46 13.67
N PHE A 434 14.16 -2.98 14.58
CA PHE A 434 12.90 -3.65 14.27
C PHE A 434 11.75 -2.73 14.63
N THR A 435 10.72 -2.70 13.77
CA THR A 435 9.46 -2.01 14.07
C THR A 435 8.30 -2.91 13.65
N LEU A 436 7.28 -3.01 14.51
CA LEU A 436 6.09 -3.84 14.28
C LEU A 436 4.94 -3.02 13.75
N TYR A 437 4.15 -3.65 12.86
CA TYR A 437 2.99 -3.05 12.21
C TYR A 437 1.77 -3.95 12.29
N ASP A 438 0.62 -3.33 12.39
CA ASP A 438 -0.69 -3.99 12.34
C ASP A 438 -1.03 -4.40 10.90
N ASN A 439 -1.44 -5.66 10.68
CA ASN A 439 -1.80 -6.13 9.34
C ASN A 439 -3.04 -5.44 8.76
N GLN A 440 -3.97 -4.93 9.60
CA GLN A 440 -5.15 -4.24 9.09
C GLN A 440 -4.83 -2.83 8.60
N THR A 441 -4.12 -2.05 9.41
CA THR A 441 -3.82 -0.65 9.11
C THR A 441 -2.48 -0.46 8.41
N ARG A 442 -1.54 -1.38 8.51
CA ARG A 442 -0.14 -1.29 8.02
C ARG A 442 0.65 -0.17 8.69
N SER A 443 0.11 0.41 9.77
CA SER A 443 0.76 1.37 10.65
C SER A 443 1.37 0.69 11.87
N ASN A 444 2.14 1.44 12.66
CA ASN A 444 2.74 0.95 13.90
C ASN A 444 1.72 0.21 14.77
N LEU A 445 2.09 -0.97 15.28
CA LEU A 445 1.24 -1.78 16.14
C LEU A 445 0.97 -1.05 17.45
N GLN A 446 -0.30 -0.83 17.79
CA GLN A 446 -0.72 -0.08 18.98
C GLN A 446 -0.78 -1.00 20.21
N THR A 447 0.32 -1.07 20.95
CA THR A 447 0.47 -1.86 22.19
C THR A 447 0.56 -0.94 23.42
N ASP A 448 0.92 -1.48 24.60
CA ASP A 448 1.24 -0.69 25.78
C ASP A 448 2.57 0.08 25.64
N GLN A 449 3.45 -0.38 24.75
CA GLN A 449 4.69 0.31 24.42
C GLN A 449 4.41 1.51 23.50
N ARG A 450 4.95 2.69 23.86
CA ARG A 450 4.80 3.90 23.04
C ARG A 450 5.33 3.71 21.63
N PHE A 451 6.46 3.02 21.51
CA PHE A 451 7.13 2.67 20.26
C PHE A 451 7.21 1.15 20.14
N PRO A 452 6.49 0.54 19.17
CA PRO A 452 6.56 -0.91 18.97
C PRO A 452 7.84 -1.26 18.20
N SER A 453 9.00 -0.99 18.78
CA SER A 453 10.30 -1.10 18.13
C SER A 453 11.43 -1.42 19.11
N VAL A 454 12.49 -2.05 18.59
CA VAL A 454 13.81 -2.16 19.23
C VAL A 454 14.83 -1.53 18.29
N ASN A 455 15.69 -0.67 18.83
CA ASN A 455 16.75 0.02 18.11
C ASN A 455 18.12 -0.29 18.72
N SER A 456 19.17 -0.30 17.92
CA SER A 456 20.54 -0.59 18.39
C SER A 456 21.09 0.41 19.41
N PHE A 457 20.47 1.59 19.53
CA PHE A 457 20.84 2.63 20.50
C PHE A 457 19.95 2.64 21.76
N ASP A 458 18.99 1.71 21.86
CA ASP A 458 18.09 1.66 23.02
C ASP A 458 18.87 1.32 24.29
N LYS A 459 18.63 2.09 25.35
CA LYS A 459 19.27 1.83 26.64
C LYS A 459 18.81 0.50 27.20
N GLY A 460 19.78 -0.32 27.59
CA GLY A 460 19.51 -1.66 28.15
C GLY A 460 19.42 -2.79 27.12
N LEU A 461 19.67 -2.50 25.83
CA LEU A 461 19.83 -3.54 24.82
C LEU A 461 20.97 -4.50 25.23
N VAL A 462 20.70 -5.79 25.22
CA VAL A 462 21.64 -6.84 25.63
C VAL A 462 22.06 -7.65 24.41
N ASN A 463 23.37 -7.76 24.23
CA ASN A 463 23.97 -8.67 23.24
C ASN A 463 24.39 -9.98 23.93
N ASN A 464 24.40 -11.05 23.18
CA ASN A 464 24.94 -12.33 23.61
C ASN A 464 26.47 -12.26 23.76
N PRO A 465 27.11 -13.21 24.49
CA PRO A 465 28.56 -13.18 24.69
C PRO A 465 29.41 -13.25 23.42
N ASP A 466 28.86 -13.80 22.32
CA ASP A 466 29.49 -13.86 20.99
C ASP A 466 29.30 -12.57 20.16
N GLY A 467 28.60 -11.57 20.69
CA GLY A 467 28.29 -10.31 20.02
C GLY A 467 27.05 -10.36 19.13
N SER A 468 26.33 -11.48 19.08
CA SER A 468 25.01 -11.57 18.42
C SER A 468 23.93 -10.90 19.29
N THR A 469 22.76 -10.66 18.71
CA THR A 469 21.61 -10.05 19.41
C THR A 469 20.35 -10.85 19.14
N ASP A 470 19.67 -11.28 20.19
CA ASP A 470 18.33 -11.88 20.08
C ASP A 470 17.26 -10.81 20.32
N VAL A 471 16.29 -10.69 19.40
CA VAL A 471 15.13 -9.80 19.53
C VAL A 471 13.86 -10.64 19.60
N TRP A 472 13.02 -10.34 20.59
CA TRP A 472 11.84 -11.09 20.92
C TRP A 472 10.56 -10.33 20.57
N PHE A 473 9.55 -11.07 20.11
CA PHE A 473 8.23 -10.53 19.77
C PHE A 473 7.16 -11.41 20.38
N GLY A 474 6.31 -10.87 21.22
CA GLY A 474 5.29 -11.66 21.88
C GLY A 474 4.40 -10.84 22.80
N PRO A 475 3.24 -11.38 23.25
CA PRO A 475 2.30 -10.64 24.10
C PRO A 475 2.84 -10.35 25.49
N LYS A 476 3.86 -11.08 25.91
CA LYS A 476 4.53 -10.95 27.21
C LYS A 476 6.04 -11.06 27.02
N LEU A 477 6.79 -10.37 27.89
CA LEU A 477 8.24 -10.51 27.96
C LEU A 477 8.62 -11.98 28.27
N PRO A 478 9.40 -12.65 27.40
CA PRO A 478 9.86 -14.00 27.68
C PRO A 478 10.77 -14.07 28.91
N GLN A 479 10.71 -15.18 29.64
CA GLN A 479 11.56 -15.38 30.81
C GLN A 479 13.04 -15.33 30.43
N GLY A 480 13.82 -14.50 31.13
CA GLY A 480 15.25 -14.30 30.90
C GLY A 480 15.61 -13.35 29.76
N ALA A 481 14.64 -12.84 29.00
CA ALA A 481 14.89 -11.81 27.99
C ALA A 481 14.98 -10.41 28.64
N SER A 482 15.78 -9.53 28.04
CA SER A 482 15.78 -8.11 28.40
C SER A 482 14.54 -7.42 27.84
N GLU A 483 13.94 -6.51 28.61
CA GLU A 483 12.82 -5.67 28.14
C GLU A 483 13.23 -4.83 26.91
N ALA A 484 14.46 -4.38 26.83
CA ALA A 484 14.98 -3.61 25.70
C ALA A 484 15.19 -4.46 24.42
N ASN A 485 15.16 -5.80 24.52
CA ASN A 485 15.21 -6.71 23.38
C ASN A 485 13.82 -7.25 22.99
N TRP A 486 12.73 -6.72 23.56
CA TRP A 486 11.40 -7.26 23.37
C TRP A 486 10.42 -6.20 22.84
N VAL A 487 9.61 -6.60 21.87
CA VAL A 487 8.49 -5.82 21.35
C VAL A 487 7.18 -6.55 21.62
N GLN A 488 6.24 -5.86 22.24
CA GLN A 488 4.93 -6.41 22.58
C GLN A 488 4.08 -6.62 21.33
N THR A 489 3.40 -7.79 21.29
CA THR A 489 2.36 -8.11 20.30
C THR A 489 0.99 -8.19 20.97
N ILE A 490 -0.09 -8.30 20.17
CA ILE A 490 -1.47 -8.27 20.68
C ILE A 490 -2.17 -9.59 20.34
N PRO A 491 -2.61 -10.38 21.34
CA PRO A 491 -3.41 -11.57 21.09
C PRO A 491 -4.64 -11.28 20.24
N GLY A 492 -4.91 -12.14 19.27
CA GLY A 492 -6.04 -11.99 18.34
C GLY A 492 -5.78 -11.04 17.15
N LYS A 493 -4.57 -10.48 17.03
CA LYS A 493 -4.16 -9.68 15.86
C LYS A 493 -3.03 -10.34 15.09
N GLY A 494 -3.12 -10.25 13.76
CA GLY A 494 -1.97 -10.48 12.88
C GLY A 494 -1.10 -9.22 12.80
N TRP A 495 0.18 -9.42 12.66
CA TRP A 495 1.16 -8.33 12.61
C TRP A 495 2.26 -8.64 11.59
N ASN A 496 3.07 -7.65 11.29
CA ASN A 496 4.26 -7.77 10.46
C ASN A 496 5.37 -6.90 11.01
N MET A 497 6.59 -7.11 10.52
CA MET A 497 7.75 -6.34 10.96
C MET A 497 8.59 -5.84 9.80
N ILE A 498 9.35 -4.79 10.06
CA ILE A 498 10.47 -4.38 9.22
C ILE A 498 11.73 -4.34 10.04
N PHE A 499 12.75 -5.05 9.58
CA PHE A 499 14.14 -4.87 9.96
C PHE A 499 14.76 -3.80 9.08
N ARG A 500 15.41 -2.81 9.68
CA ARG A 500 16.04 -1.69 8.99
C ARG A 500 17.52 -1.61 9.33
N LEU A 501 18.34 -1.34 8.32
CA LEU A 501 19.74 -0.97 8.46
C LEU A 501 19.91 0.47 7.99
N TYR A 502 20.43 1.35 8.84
CA TYR A 502 20.75 2.73 8.53
C TYR A 502 22.26 2.84 8.26
N GLY A 503 22.62 3.39 7.09
CA GLY A 503 23.99 3.31 6.59
C GLY A 503 24.45 1.87 6.33
N PRO A 504 23.73 1.08 5.52
CA PRO A 504 24.02 -0.35 5.33
C PRO A 504 25.41 -0.56 4.75
N LEU A 505 26.12 -1.57 5.28
CA LEU A 505 27.49 -1.90 4.89
C LEU A 505 27.55 -3.02 3.85
N GLN A 506 28.71 -3.23 3.25
CA GLN A 506 28.95 -4.19 2.17
C GLN A 506 28.40 -5.60 2.44
N PRO A 507 28.55 -6.21 3.66
CA PRO A 507 28.07 -7.56 3.93
C PRO A 507 26.55 -7.77 3.77
N TRP A 508 25.75 -6.69 3.86
CA TRP A 508 24.32 -6.74 3.54
C TRP A 508 24.10 -6.93 2.04
N PHE A 509 24.80 -6.20 1.21
CA PHE A 509 24.59 -6.16 -0.23
C PHE A 509 25.11 -7.41 -0.94
N ASP A 510 26.21 -7.99 -0.47
CA ASP A 510 26.76 -9.24 -1.01
C ASP A 510 26.25 -10.49 -0.29
N LYS A 511 25.31 -10.28 0.66
CA LYS A 511 24.63 -11.35 1.41
C LYS A 511 25.57 -12.27 2.22
N THR A 512 26.76 -11.76 2.57
CA THR A 512 27.72 -12.49 3.46
C THR A 512 27.30 -12.41 4.92
N TRP A 513 26.50 -11.40 5.28
CA TRP A 513 25.76 -11.34 6.54
C TRP A 513 24.27 -11.52 6.23
N ARG A 514 23.60 -12.36 7.02
CA ARG A 514 22.18 -12.66 6.86
C ARG A 514 21.46 -12.49 8.19
N VAL A 515 20.34 -11.77 8.19
CA VAL A 515 19.41 -11.73 9.31
C VAL A 515 18.82 -13.13 9.54
N GLY A 516 18.71 -13.57 10.80
CA GLY A 516 18.06 -14.84 11.16
C GLY A 516 16.59 -14.85 10.76
N GLU A 517 16.04 -16.03 10.55
CA GLU A 517 14.60 -16.19 10.26
C GLU A 517 13.74 -15.84 11.48
N VAL A 518 12.46 -15.58 11.25
CA VAL A 518 11.48 -15.35 12.31
C VAL A 518 11.06 -16.72 12.87
N GLU A 519 11.58 -17.08 14.01
CA GLU A 519 11.36 -18.38 14.63
C GLU A 519 10.23 -18.34 15.66
N LEU A 520 9.27 -19.25 15.55
CA LEU A 520 8.27 -19.49 16.59
C LEU A 520 8.96 -20.12 17.81
N VAL A 521 8.77 -19.54 18.99
CA VAL A 521 9.27 -20.05 20.25
C VAL A 521 8.15 -20.79 20.97
N ASN A 522 8.41 -22.08 21.28
CA ASN A 522 7.46 -22.96 21.97
C ASN A 522 7.44 -22.73 23.49
#